data_2f2674737b359389aa3ddbe4bb378b07
#
_entry.id   2f2674737b359389aa3ddbe4bb378b07
#
_cell.length_a   1.000
_cell.length_b   1.000
_cell.length_c   1.000
_cell.angle_alpha   90.00
_cell.angle_beta   90.00
_cell.angle_gamma   90.00
#
_symmetry.space_group_name_H-M   'P 1'
#
loop_
_entity.id
_entity.type
_entity.pdbx_description
1 polymer ?
#
loop_
_entity_poly.entity_id
_entity_poly.type
_entity_poly.pdbx_seq_one_letter_code
_entity_poly.pdbx_strand_id
1 'polypeptide(L)'
;MRTIIAGAALTALAVLSTLTTACSANTAGTAAPAAPGGAAPGKDSPAVGFVFVGPKDDYGYNQAAYQGSQEVAKVFPQVKVITAENVPEDDNAARVMNSMIAKGARIIFATSYGHLDAALKVAAEHPDVVVVQQGNLITGTTPPNAGTFFGTVYEPVYLAGIAAGKATKTGKLGYVYAFPISQTIDNIDAFELGARSVNPTVKTYAVSTSSWCDPAKQAEAAANLLKQGVDVITQHQDCTATVIKATEAAGAMTVGYHADASGIAPKGWLTGSQWNWGPLYSDIVRTALAGTFTGSKYNANFRVGYRTGDNPFVQSPYGPGVDEETKKLVDAAKERLRNSSPFAGPVRDQDGKVRVPEGTVPDYETIEKIDYFVEGVVGSLPKS
;
A
#
# COMPACT_ATOMS: atom_id res chain seq x y z
N MET A 1 -25.53 23.92 -76.67
CA MET A 1 -25.11 25.17 -77.37
C MET A 1 -23.72 25.53 -76.81
N ARG A 2 -22.76 25.52 -77.71
CA ARG A 2 -21.44 26.20 -77.72
C ARG A 2 -20.53 26.03 -76.52
N THR A 3 -19.49 25.14 -76.59
CA THR A 3 -18.18 25.30 -77.30
C THR A 3 -17.38 26.51 -76.84
N ILE A 4 -16.13 26.27 -76.33
CA ILE A 4 -14.83 26.43 -77.03
C ILE A 4 -13.73 26.35 -75.94
N ILE A 5 -12.80 25.37 -75.86
CA ILE A 5 -11.45 25.25 -76.45
C ILE A 5 -10.49 26.31 -75.81
N ALA A 6 -9.37 26.01 -75.27
CA ALA A 6 -8.13 25.31 -75.51
C ALA A 6 -7.04 25.92 -74.63
N GLY A 7 -6.01 25.18 -74.45
CA GLY A 7 -4.66 25.70 -74.25
C GLY A 7 -3.74 24.80 -73.45
N ALA A 8 -2.97 23.99 -74.16
CA ALA A 8 -1.93 23.12 -73.61
C ALA A 8 -0.62 23.88 -73.32
N ALA A 9 0.14 23.47 -72.33
CA ALA A 9 1.59 23.56 -72.36
C ALA A 9 2.19 22.44 -71.51
N LEU A 10 2.88 21.55 -72.21
CA LEU A 10 3.76 20.50 -71.60
C LEU A 10 5.03 21.16 -71.04
N THR A 11 5.48 20.73 -69.88
CA THR A 11 6.91 20.62 -69.61
C THR A 11 7.13 19.40 -68.65
N ALA A 12 7.88 18.45 -69.18
CA ALA A 12 8.35 17.27 -68.52
C ALA A 12 9.55 17.62 -67.62
N LEU A 13 9.60 17.07 -66.42
CA LEU A 13 10.88 16.85 -65.73
C LEU A 13 10.82 15.64 -64.78
N ALA A 14 11.78 14.83 -64.97
CA ALA A 14 12.30 13.61 -64.40
C ALA A 14 11.78 13.13 -63.05
N VAL A 15 11.42 11.85 -63.03
CA VAL A 15 11.23 10.94 -61.91
C VAL A 15 12.59 10.63 -61.29
N LEU A 16 12.72 10.83 -59.98
CA LEU A 16 13.77 10.20 -59.16
C LEU A 16 13.08 9.44 -58.02
N SER A 17 13.03 8.13 -58.16
CA SER A 17 12.48 7.19 -57.19
C SER A 17 13.47 7.01 -56.06
N THR A 18 13.13 7.42 -54.85
CA THR A 18 13.82 6.96 -53.65
C THR A 18 12.88 6.06 -52.85
N LEU A 19 13.24 4.77 -52.79
CA LEU A 19 12.65 3.82 -51.84
C LEU A 19 13.00 4.29 -50.42
N THR A 20 12.00 4.64 -49.63
CA THR A 20 12.15 4.76 -48.16
C THR A 20 11.54 3.54 -47.50
N THR A 21 12.40 2.74 -46.94
CA THR A 21 12.10 1.63 -46.04
C THR A 21 11.37 2.17 -44.80
N ALA A 22 10.12 1.74 -44.57
CA ALA A 22 9.39 2.07 -43.35
C ALA A 22 9.92 1.23 -42.19
N CYS A 23 10.75 1.82 -41.33
CA CYS A 23 10.98 1.34 -40.01
C CYS A 23 9.84 1.80 -39.09
N SER A 24 9.09 0.85 -38.55
CA SER A 24 8.12 1.08 -37.49
C SER A 24 8.88 1.55 -36.23
N ALA A 25 8.79 2.83 -35.94
CA ALA A 25 9.26 3.39 -34.69
C ALA A 25 8.18 3.20 -33.63
N ASN A 26 8.50 2.40 -32.63
CA ASN A 26 7.81 2.32 -31.35
C ASN A 26 7.75 3.74 -30.76
N THR A 27 6.54 4.29 -30.59
CA THR A 27 6.35 5.58 -29.90
C THR A 27 6.57 5.38 -28.41
N ALA A 28 7.82 5.57 -27.97
CA ALA A 28 8.10 5.88 -26.56
C ALA A 28 7.43 7.23 -26.26
N GLY A 29 6.58 7.25 -25.22
CA GLY A 29 5.91 8.46 -24.77
C GLY A 29 6.92 9.58 -24.51
N THR A 30 6.76 10.68 -25.19
CA THR A 30 7.55 11.90 -24.98
C THR A 30 7.25 12.47 -23.61
N ALA A 31 8.23 12.40 -22.70
CA ALA A 31 8.20 13.15 -21.45
C ALA A 31 8.05 14.65 -21.77
N ALA A 32 7.16 15.32 -21.05
CA ALA A 32 7.00 16.77 -21.17
C ALA A 32 8.33 17.48 -20.90
N PRO A 33 8.67 18.55 -21.64
CA PRO A 33 9.93 19.28 -21.43
C PRO A 33 9.94 19.89 -20.04
N ALA A 34 11.03 19.67 -19.30
CA ALA A 34 11.29 20.36 -18.04
C ALA A 34 11.40 21.88 -18.30
N ALA A 35 10.81 22.68 -17.41
CA ALA A 35 10.90 24.13 -17.47
C ALA A 35 12.38 24.58 -17.43
N PRO A 36 12.78 25.63 -18.19
CA PRO A 36 14.17 26.04 -18.27
C PRO A 36 14.61 26.69 -16.94
N GLY A 37 15.59 26.13 -16.26
CA GLY A 37 16.45 26.82 -15.30
C GLY A 37 16.27 26.54 -13.81
N GLY A 38 15.35 25.65 -13.37
CA GLY A 38 15.27 25.24 -11.97
C GLY A 38 16.09 23.98 -11.67
N ALA A 39 16.64 23.86 -10.46
CA ALA A 39 17.24 22.61 -10.00
C ALA A 39 16.18 21.49 -10.02
N ALA A 40 16.58 20.27 -10.40
CA ALA A 40 15.68 19.12 -10.38
C ALA A 40 15.09 18.89 -8.97
N PRO A 41 13.81 18.52 -8.83
CA PRO A 41 13.17 18.36 -7.52
C PRO A 41 13.96 17.43 -6.61
N GLY A 42 14.16 17.84 -5.36
CA GLY A 42 14.86 17.09 -4.33
C GLY A 42 16.37 16.93 -4.50
N LYS A 43 16.96 17.43 -5.60
CA LYS A 43 18.38 17.31 -5.85
C LYS A 43 19.19 17.97 -4.75
N ASP A 44 20.23 17.26 -4.28
CA ASP A 44 21.16 17.72 -3.24
C ASP A 44 20.46 18.23 -1.97
N SER A 45 19.28 17.68 -1.64
CA SER A 45 18.49 18.09 -0.48
C SER A 45 19.28 17.95 0.82
N PRO A 46 19.39 19.01 1.66
CA PRO A 46 20.06 18.93 2.95
C PRO A 46 19.21 18.24 4.03
N ALA A 47 17.90 18.09 3.79
CA ALA A 47 16.99 17.47 4.75
C ALA A 47 15.84 16.74 4.08
N VAL A 48 15.35 15.69 4.77
CA VAL A 48 14.16 14.89 4.41
C VAL A 48 13.13 15.00 5.54
N GLY A 49 11.89 15.31 5.21
CA GLY A 49 10.78 15.40 6.15
C GLY A 49 9.92 14.14 6.13
N PHE A 50 9.50 13.69 7.31
CA PHE A 50 8.51 12.60 7.49
C PHE A 50 7.37 13.08 8.36
N VAL A 51 6.14 12.93 7.87
CA VAL A 51 4.90 13.37 8.54
C VAL A 51 4.09 12.14 8.93
N PHE A 52 3.94 11.88 10.22
CA PHE A 52 3.21 10.74 10.77
C PHE A 52 1.84 11.18 11.28
N VAL A 53 0.79 10.39 11.00
CA VAL A 53 -0.58 10.67 11.45
C VAL A 53 -0.77 10.41 12.95
N GLY A 54 0.01 9.50 13.52
CA GLY A 54 -0.01 9.13 14.93
C GLY A 54 1.36 9.18 15.59
N PRO A 55 1.48 8.65 16.82
CA PRO A 55 2.73 8.59 17.56
C PRO A 55 3.69 7.55 16.98
N LYS A 56 4.98 7.81 17.03
CA LYS A 56 6.05 6.95 16.50
C LYS A 56 6.28 5.65 17.28
N ASP A 57 5.57 5.43 18.37
CA ASP A 57 5.65 4.28 19.26
C ASP A 57 4.29 3.56 19.40
N ASP A 58 3.45 3.64 18.38
CA ASP A 58 2.10 3.08 18.33
C ASP A 58 2.04 1.54 18.22
N TYR A 59 3.16 0.87 18.20
CA TYR A 59 3.29 -0.57 17.88
C TYR A 59 2.68 -0.94 16.52
N GLY A 60 2.65 0.02 15.58
CA GLY A 60 1.94 -0.13 14.32
C GLY A 60 2.54 0.67 13.18
N TYR A 61 1.64 1.32 12.43
CA TYR A 61 1.93 1.98 11.17
C TYR A 61 2.95 3.13 11.31
N ASN A 62 2.75 3.99 12.31
CA ASN A 62 3.61 5.16 12.51
C ASN A 62 4.98 4.76 13.08
N GLN A 63 5.04 3.76 13.96
CA GLN A 63 6.30 3.19 14.44
C GLN A 63 7.12 2.61 13.28
N ALA A 64 6.48 1.87 12.38
CA ALA A 64 7.17 1.28 11.23
C ALA A 64 7.68 2.37 10.26
N ALA A 65 6.90 3.41 10.00
CA ALA A 65 7.32 4.54 9.19
C ALA A 65 8.48 5.31 9.85
N TYR A 66 8.43 5.50 11.17
CA TYR A 66 9.52 6.10 11.94
C TYR A 66 10.81 5.26 11.85
N GLN A 67 10.71 3.94 12.02
CA GLN A 67 11.87 3.05 11.87
C GLN A 67 12.48 3.15 10.47
N GLY A 68 11.65 3.20 9.41
CA GLY A 68 12.11 3.46 8.05
C GLY A 68 12.84 4.81 7.90
N SER A 69 12.36 5.86 8.57
CA SER A 69 13.02 7.17 8.57
C SER A 69 14.40 7.14 9.26
N GLN A 70 14.55 6.31 10.30
CA GLN A 70 15.85 6.12 10.98
C GLN A 70 16.86 5.35 10.10
N GLU A 71 16.38 4.42 9.27
CA GLU A 71 17.24 3.77 8.28
C GLU A 71 17.72 4.77 7.21
N VAL A 72 16.87 5.70 6.76
CA VAL A 72 17.29 6.80 5.87
C VAL A 72 18.39 7.63 6.52
N ALA A 73 18.27 7.98 7.80
CA ALA A 73 19.31 8.72 8.53
C ALA A 73 20.65 7.97 8.60
N LYS A 74 20.63 6.64 8.71
CA LYS A 74 21.83 5.80 8.70
C LYS A 74 22.48 5.74 7.31
N VAL A 75 21.66 5.57 6.27
CA VAL A 75 22.13 5.43 4.87
C VAL A 75 22.65 6.76 4.33
N PHE A 76 22.06 7.88 4.76
CA PHE A 76 22.41 9.23 4.32
C PHE A 76 22.77 10.12 5.52
N PRO A 77 23.91 9.90 6.20
CA PRO A 77 24.27 10.64 7.43
C PRO A 77 24.47 12.14 7.21
N GLN A 78 24.69 12.57 5.95
CA GLN A 78 24.79 13.98 5.57
C GLN A 78 23.44 14.68 5.41
N VAL A 79 22.32 13.92 5.37
CA VAL A 79 20.97 14.44 5.18
C VAL A 79 20.25 14.49 6.52
N LYS A 80 19.77 15.65 6.93
CA LYS A 80 19.02 15.79 8.18
C LYS A 80 17.62 15.19 8.02
N VAL A 81 17.25 14.23 8.86
CA VAL A 81 15.87 13.72 8.98
C VAL A 81 15.08 14.61 9.94
N ILE A 82 13.91 15.11 9.49
CA ILE A 82 12.98 15.92 10.26
C ILE A 82 11.67 15.13 10.36
N THR A 83 11.17 14.91 11.57
CA THR A 83 9.92 14.18 11.79
C THR A 83 8.87 15.04 12.47
N ALA A 84 7.59 14.78 12.20
CA ALA A 84 6.45 15.32 12.93
C ALA A 84 5.43 14.20 13.18
N GLU A 85 4.94 14.14 14.41
CA GLU A 85 3.99 13.12 14.90
C GLU A 85 2.62 13.73 15.15
N ASN A 86 1.58 12.89 15.17
CA ASN A 86 0.21 13.29 15.46
C ASN A 86 -0.30 14.41 14.53
N VAL A 87 0.01 14.29 13.25
CA VAL A 87 -0.40 15.24 12.23
C VAL A 87 -1.70 14.74 11.59
N PRO A 88 -2.86 15.37 11.84
CA PRO A 88 -4.12 14.89 11.33
C PRO A 88 -4.22 14.99 9.80
N GLU A 89 -5.16 14.23 9.25
CA GLU A 89 -5.44 14.13 7.80
C GLU A 89 -6.32 15.31 7.33
N ASP A 90 -5.84 16.53 7.58
CA ASP A 90 -6.51 17.78 7.23
C ASP A 90 -5.49 18.83 6.74
N ASP A 91 -5.88 20.10 6.67
CA ASP A 91 -5.01 21.22 6.26
C ASP A 91 -3.76 21.40 7.16
N ASN A 92 -3.71 20.80 8.36
CA ASN A 92 -2.53 20.83 9.20
C ASN A 92 -1.37 20.08 8.54
N ALA A 93 -1.64 19.00 7.81
CA ALA A 93 -0.60 18.24 7.12
C ALA A 93 0.20 19.12 6.15
N ALA A 94 -0.48 19.95 5.35
CA ALA A 94 0.19 20.89 4.44
C ALA A 94 1.02 21.94 5.22
N ARG A 95 0.50 22.47 6.33
CA ARG A 95 1.24 23.43 7.18
C ARG A 95 2.50 22.82 7.78
N VAL A 96 2.43 21.56 8.23
CA VAL A 96 3.59 20.84 8.77
C VAL A 96 4.63 20.59 7.69
N MET A 97 4.23 20.12 6.50
CA MET A 97 5.13 19.92 5.36
C MET A 97 5.82 21.23 4.97
N ASN A 98 5.07 22.32 4.86
CA ASN A 98 5.62 23.66 4.57
C ASN A 98 6.61 24.14 5.66
N SER A 99 6.36 23.83 6.94
CA SER A 99 7.33 24.09 8.01
C SER A 99 8.61 23.29 7.86
N MET A 100 8.54 22.03 7.39
CA MET A 100 9.72 21.21 7.11
C MET A 100 10.52 21.78 5.91
N ILE A 101 9.82 22.23 4.88
CA ILE A 101 10.44 22.90 3.71
C ILE A 101 11.16 24.17 4.12
N ALA A 102 10.56 24.99 4.98
CA ALA A 102 11.20 26.20 5.55
C ALA A 102 12.46 25.86 6.38
N LYS A 103 12.55 24.66 6.94
CA LYS A 103 13.75 24.14 7.64
C LYS A 103 14.76 23.47 6.71
N GLY A 104 14.57 23.56 5.40
CA GLY A 104 15.49 23.09 4.38
C GLY A 104 15.15 21.73 3.75
N ALA A 105 14.05 21.06 4.13
CA ALA A 105 13.67 19.83 3.46
C ALA A 105 13.28 20.07 2.00
N ARG A 106 13.79 19.23 1.10
CA ARG A 106 13.41 19.20 -0.32
C ARG A 106 12.89 17.83 -0.76
N ILE A 107 12.72 16.94 0.21
CA ILE A 107 12.09 15.62 0.04
C ILE A 107 11.16 15.46 1.23
N ILE A 108 9.87 15.20 0.97
CA ILE A 108 8.83 15.04 1.99
C ILE A 108 8.14 13.68 1.80
N PHE A 109 8.05 12.92 2.87
CA PHE A 109 7.23 11.71 2.99
C PHE A 109 5.99 12.02 3.81
N ALA A 110 4.82 12.00 3.18
CA ALA A 110 3.51 12.12 3.82
C ALA A 110 2.97 10.70 4.08
N THR A 111 3.17 10.19 5.29
CA THR A 111 3.03 8.75 5.57
C THR A 111 1.64 8.35 6.07
N SER A 112 0.57 8.96 5.56
CA SER A 112 -0.79 8.50 5.82
C SER A 112 -1.66 8.51 4.58
N TYR A 113 -2.63 7.60 4.53
CA TYR A 113 -3.58 7.48 3.42
C TYR A 113 -4.30 8.80 3.12
N GLY A 114 -4.79 9.49 4.16
CA GLY A 114 -5.51 10.74 4.02
C GLY A 114 -4.63 12.00 3.86
N HIS A 115 -3.30 11.86 3.84
CA HIS A 115 -2.42 13.01 3.59
C HIS A 115 -2.28 13.38 2.09
N LEU A 116 -2.93 12.66 1.16
CA LEU A 116 -2.71 12.82 -0.28
C LEU A 116 -3.00 14.25 -0.78
N ASP A 117 -4.17 14.80 -0.45
CA ASP A 117 -4.57 16.12 -0.94
C ASP A 117 -3.61 17.21 -0.45
N ALA A 118 -3.20 17.14 0.82
CA ALA A 118 -2.20 18.02 1.40
C ALA A 118 -0.83 17.88 0.71
N ALA A 119 -0.41 16.65 0.40
CA ALA A 119 0.84 16.36 -0.30
C ALA A 119 0.84 16.92 -1.73
N LEU A 120 -0.24 16.74 -2.47
CA LEU A 120 -0.37 17.28 -3.84
C LEU A 120 -0.41 18.81 -3.86
N LYS A 121 -1.09 19.43 -2.88
CA LYS A 121 -1.09 20.88 -2.70
C LYS A 121 0.32 21.42 -2.47
N VAL A 122 1.07 20.81 -1.54
CA VAL A 122 2.46 21.19 -1.24
C VAL A 122 3.38 20.96 -2.45
N ALA A 123 3.21 19.86 -3.19
CA ALA A 123 3.97 19.61 -4.42
C ALA A 123 3.73 20.69 -5.48
N ALA A 124 2.50 21.16 -5.63
CA ALA A 124 2.17 22.24 -6.57
C ALA A 124 2.74 23.60 -6.13
N GLU A 125 2.77 23.88 -4.83
CA GLU A 125 3.33 25.11 -4.27
C GLU A 125 4.87 25.15 -4.32
N HIS A 126 5.54 23.98 -4.31
CA HIS A 126 7.00 23.83 -4.23
C HIS A 126 7.54 22.90 -5.32
N PRO A 127 7.69 23.36 -6.57
CA PRO A 127 8.11 22.51 -7.69
C PRO A 127 9.57 21.99 -7.57
N ASP A 128 10.38 22.54 -6.68
CA ASP A 128 11.73 22.10 -6.34
C ASP A 128 11.78 21.02 -5.25
N VAL A 129 10.63 20.69 -4.64
CA VAL A 129 10.50 19.70 -3.56
C VAL A 129 9.86 18.42 -4.09
N VAL A 130 10.47 17.28 -3.82
CA VAL A 130 9.83 15.97 -4.02
C VAL A 130 8.86 15.70 -2.88
N VAL A 131 7.61 15.42 -3.19
CA VAL A 131 6.60 15.02 -2.20
C VAL A 131 6.07 13.66 -2.57
N VAL A 132 6.29 12.67 -1.71
CA VAL A 132 5.79 11.30 -1.90
C VAL A 132 4.81 10.94 -0.79
N GLN A 133 3.65 10.40 -1.19
CA GLN A 133 2.61 10.01 -0.25
C GLN A 133 2.53 8.49 -0.15
N GLN A 134 2.30 7.99 1.06
CA GLN A 134 2.24 6.57 1.36
C GLN A 134 0.79 6.08 1.43
N GLY A 135 0.43 5.19 0.53
CA GLY A 135 -0.80 4.38 0.64
C GLY A 135 -1.92 4.71 -0.34
N ASN A 136 -2.14 5.97 -0.73
CA ASN A 136 -3.24 6.35 -1.61
C ASN A 136 -2.83 6.39 -3.09
N LEU A 137 -3.76 6.60 -4.00
CA LEU A 137 -3.53 6.68 -5.45
C LEU A 137 -3.79 8.11 -5.94
N ILE A 138 -2.84 8.65 -6.71
CA ILE A 138 -3.09 9.86 -7.50
C ILE A 138 -3.99 9.47 -8.67
N THR A 139 -5.13 10.14 -8.77
CA THR A 139 -6.03 10.03 -9.92
C THR A 139 -5.77 11.17 -10.89
N GLY A 140 -5.71 10.87 -12.20
CA GLY A 140 -5.39 11.87 -13.22
C GLY A 140 -3.89 12.07 -13.43
N THR A 141 -3.47 13.32 -13.71
CA THR A 141 -2.08 13.63 -14.05
C THR A 141 -1.21 13.74 -12.79
N THR A 142 -0.17 12.92 -12.69
CA THR A 142 0.82 13.01 -11.62
C THR A 142 1.71 14.24 -11.81
N PRO A 143 1.85 15.13 -10.81
CA PRO A 143 2.80 16.24 -10.87
C PRO A 143 4.25 15.73 -11.02
N PRO A 144 5.15 16.48 -11.69
CA PRO A 144 6.52 16.02 -11.98
C PRO A 144 7.39 15.81 -10.74
N ASN A 145 7.00 16.36 -9.60
CA ASN A 145 7.67 16.29 -8.31
C ASN A 145 6.88 15.54 -7.23
N ALA A 146 5.81 14.84 -7.62
CA ALA A 146 4.99 14.05 -6.69
C ALA A 146 4.90 12.59 -7.12
N GLY A 147 4.51 11.74 -6.18
CA GLY A 147 4.19 10.36 -6.43
C GLY A 147 3.61 9.69 -5.20
N THR A 148 3.10 8.49 -5.36
CA THR A 148 2.69 7.65 -4.24
C THR A 148 3.42 6.32 -4.28
N PHE A 149 3.54 5.68 -3.13
CA PHE A 149 4.16 4.37 -3.03
C PHE A 149 3.46 3.52 -1.98
N PHE A 150 3.40 2.21 -2.22
CA PHE A 150 2.92 1.25 -1.23
C PHE A 150 3.39 -0.17 -1.55
N GLY A 151 3.32 -1.07 -0.55
CA GLY A 151 3.43 -2.50 -0.72
C GLY A 151 2.05 -3.15 -0.88
N THR A 152 1.98 -4.32 -1.51
CA THR A 152 0.74 -5.10 -1.57
C THR A 152 0.44 -5.73 -0.21
N VAL A 153 -0.43 -5.08 0.56
CA VAL A 153 -0.71 -5.45 1.96
C VAL A 153 -1.42 -6.80 2.10
N TYR A 154 -2.31 -7.12 1.18
CA TYR A 154 -3.12 -8.32 1.19
C TYR A 154 -2.31 -9.63 1.01
N GLU A 155 -1.10 -9.59 0.44
CA GLU A 155 -0.29 -10.79 0.23
C GLU A 155 0.20 -11.41 1.55
N PRO A 156 0.94 -10.73 2.45
CA PRO A 156 1.32 -11.32 3.74
C PRO A 156 0.12 -11.50 4.67
N VAL A 157 -0.95 -10.71 4.53
CA VAL A 157 -2.19 -10.90 5.30
C VAL A 157 -2.89 -12.22 4.92
N TYR A 158 -2.91 -12.57 3.63
CA TYR A 158 -3.38 -13.88 3.18
C TYR A 158 -2.56 -15.03 3.82
N LEU A 159 -1.23 -14.89 3.85
CA LEU A 159 -0.35 -15.87 4.48
C LEU A 159 -0.62 -16.01 5.98
N ALA A 160 -0.85 -14.90 6.66
CA ALA A 160 -1.23 -14.90 8.07
C ALA A 160 -2.63 -15.52 8.30
N GLY A 161 -3.55 -15.34 7.35
CA GLY A 161 -4.83 -16.02 7.32
C GLY A 161 -4.71 -17.55 7.30
N ILE A 162 -3.76 -18.11 6.52
CA ILE A 162 -3.46 -19.55 6.52
C ILE A 162 -3.09 -20.03 7.95
N ALA A 163 -2.20 -19.30 8.62
CA ALA A 163 -1.81 -19.64 9.99
C ALA A 163 -3.00 -19.57 10.95
N ALA A 164 -3.86 -18.56 10.83
CA ALA A 164 -5.08 -18.42 11.62
C ALA A 164 -6.08 -19.55 11.37
N GLY A 165 -6.29 -19.92 10.11
CA GLY A 165 -7.21 -20.99 9.72
C GLY A 165 -6.79 -22.39 10.23
N LYS A 166 -5.47 -22.64 10.33
CA LYS A 166 -4.91 -23.86 10.94
C LYS A 166 -5.00 -23.84 12.45
N ALA A 167 -4.83 -22.67 13.08
CA ALA A 167 -4.76 -22.54 14.53
C ALA A 167 -6.13 -22.50 15.21
N THR A 168 -7.15 -21.94 14.57
CA THR A 168 -8.51 -21.83 15.17
C THR A 168 -9.10 -23.17 15.53
N LYS A 169 -9.72 -23.25 16.71
CA LYS A 169 -10.47 -24.42 17.20
C LYS A 169 -11.97 -24.24 17.04
N THR A 170 -12.44 -23.00 17.03
CA THR A 170 -13.86 -22.67 16.93
C THR A 170 -14.32 -22.43 15.49
N GLY A 171 -13.39 -22.25 14.54
CA GLY A 171 -13.67 -21.82 13.19
C GLY A 171 -14.13 -20.36 13.09
N LYS A 172 -13.95 -19.57 14.16
CA LYS A 172 -14.33 -18.16 14.22
C LYS A 172 -13.10 -17.30 14.40
N LEU A 173 -12.83 -16.47 13.39
CA LEU A 173 -11.75 -15.49 13.39
C LEU A 173 -12.33 -14.09 13.59
N GLY A 174 -11.58 -13.18 14.19
CA GLY A 174 -11.98 -11.80 14.39
C GLY A 174 -11.06 -10.86 13.63
N TYR A 175 -11.65 -9.82 13.07
CA TYR A 175 -10.93 -8.75 12.38
C TYR A 175 -11.39 -7.38 12.87
N VAL A 176 -10.54 -6.68 13.64
CA VAL A 176 -10.82 -5.32 14.10
C VAL A 176 -10.22 -4.33 13.09
N TYR A 177 -11.04 -3.43 12.53
CA TYR A 177 -10.58 -2.49 11.51
C TYR A 177 -11.04 -1.05 11.76
N ALA A 178 -10.35 -0.07 11.17
CA ALA A 178 -10.66 1.35 11.35
C ALA A 178 -11.79 1.79 10.42
N PHE A 179 -11.48 2.02 9.16
CA PHE A 179 -12.39 2.53 8.15
C PHE A 179 -12.53 1.54 6.98
N PRO A 180 -13.69 1.49 6.32
CA PRO A 180 -13.93 0.60 5.19
C PRO A 180 -13.35 1.16 3.86
N ILE A 181 -12.08 1.54 3.87
CA ILE A 181 -11.35 1.86 2.65
C ILE A 181 -10.94 0.56 1.93
N SER A 182 -10.71 0.62 0.63
CA SER A 182 -10.41 -0.57 -0.18
C SER A 182 -9.25 -1.38 0.37
N GLN A 183 -8.17 -0.74 0.84
CA GLN A 183 -7.03 -1.41 1.47
C GLN A 183 -7.38 -2.17 2.77
N THR A 184 -8.39 -1.75 3.49
CA THR A 184 -8.88 -2.46 4.68
C THR A 184 -9.76 -3.63 4.28
N ILE A 185 -10.60 -3.42 3.28
CA ILE A 185 -11.51 -4.45 2.75
C ILE A 185 -10.70 -5.59 2.13
N ASP A 186 -9.71 -5.27 1.28
CA ASP A 186 -8.86 -6.29 0.64
C ASP A 186 -8.05 -7.10 1.66
N ASN A 187 -7.63 -6.49 2.77
CA ASN A 187 -6.96 -7.19 3.86
C ASN A 187 -7.88 -8.16 4.60
N ILE A 188 -9.11 -7.73 4.92
CA ILE A 188 -10.12 -8.61 5.56
C ILE A 188 -10.41 -9.79 4.65
N ASP A 189 -10.62 -9.53 3.38
CA ASP A 189 -10.91 -10.53 2.37
C ASP A 189 -9.74 -11.49 2.15
N ALA A 190 -8.51 -10.98 2.03
CA ALA A 190 -7.32 -11.80 1.89
C ALA A 190 -7.09 -12.69 3.11
N PHE A 191 -7.34 -12.19 4.32
CA PHE A 191 -7.24 -12.97 5.55
C PHE A 191 -8.23 -14.14 5.55
N GLU A 192 -9.50 -13.87 5.20
CA GLU A 192 -10.52 -14.92 5.08
C GLU A 192 -10.18 -15.94 3.98
N LEU A 193 -9.78 -15.48 2.78
CA LEU A 193 -9.38 -16.35 1.68
C LEU A 193 -8.19 -17.24 2.08
N GLY A 194 -7.22 -16.70 2.80
CA GLY A 194 -6.10 -17.44 3.35
C GLY A 194 -6.53 -18.50 4.34
N ALA A 195 -7.37 -18.15 5.28
CA ALA A 195 -7.89 -19.06 6.30
C ALA A 195 -8.77 -20.18 5.68
N ARG A 196 -9.64 -19.83 4.74
CA ARG A 196 -10.49 -20.81 4.02
C ARG A 196 -9.71 -21.76 3.14
N SER A 197 -8.54 -21.37 2.66
CA SER A 197 -7.69 -22.25 1.83
C SER A 197 -7.26 -23.52 2.56
N VAL A 198 -7.24 -23.50 3.90
CA VAL A 198 -6.86 -24.63 4.78
C VAL A 198 -8.00 -25.09 5.69
N ASN A 199 -9.02 -24.26 5.89
CA ASN A 199 -10.20 -24.59 6.69
C ASN A 199 -11.45 -23.96 6.02
N PRO A 200 -12.12 -24.68 5.09
CA PRO A 200 -13.19 -24.10 4.26
C PRO A 200 -14.43 -23.60 5.01
N THR A 201 -14.58 -23.96 6.29
CA THR A 201 -15.76 -23.62 7.10
C THR A 201 -15.54 -22.43 8.04
N VAL A 202 -14.32 -21.90 8.09
CA VAL A 202 -14.03 -20.74 8.95
C VAL A 202 -14.83 -19.52 8.51
N LYS A 203 -15.01 -18.58 9.45
CA LYS A 203 -15.63 -17.28 9.20
C LYS A 203 -14.87 -16.19 9.93
N THR A 204 -14.60 -15.08 9.25
CA THR A 204 -13.99 -13.88 9.83
C THR A 204 -15.05 -12.85 10.18
N TYR A 205 -15.16 -12.54 11.47
CA TYR A 205 -16.08 -11.52 12.01
C TYR A 205 -15.38 -10.16 12.00
N ALA A 206 -15.80 -9.26 11.09
CA ALA A 206 -15.21 -7.94 10.90
C ALA A 206 -15.97 -6.87 11.69
N VAL A 207 -15.24 -6.09 12.51
CA VAL A 207 -15.79 -5.05 13.38
C VAL A 207 -15.04 -3.74 13.17
N SER A 208 -15.74 -2.67 12.77
CA SER A 208 -15.16 -1.33 12.62
C SER A 208 -15.15 -0.57 13.94
N THR A 209 -14.04 0.15 14.18
CA THR A 209 -13.93 1.12 15.28
C THR A 209 -14.20 2.55 14.81
N SER A 210 -14.23 2.80 13.51
CA SER A 210 -14.30 4.14 12.90
C SER A 210 -13.20 5.08 13.41
N SER A 211 -12.01 4.52 13.68
CA SER A 211 -10.84 5.27 14.13
C SER A 211 -9.57 4.46 13.85
N TRP A 212 -8.49 5.11 13.43
CA TRP A 212 -7.18 4.45 13.30
C TRP A 212 -6.61 4.04 14.65
N CYS A 213 -6.75 4.91 15.68
CA CYS A 213 -6.25 4.65 17.03
C CYS A 213 -7.25 5.18 18.07
N ASP A 214 -8.08 4.29 18.59
CA ASP A 214 -8.95 4.53 19.75
C ASP A 214 -8.88 3.29 20.66
N PRO A 215 -8.01 3.30 21.67
CA PRO A 215 -7.82 2.14 22.55
C PRO A 215 -9.10 1.65 23.22
N ALA A 216 -10.04 2.54 23.53
CA ALA A 216 -11.29 2.14 24.18
C ALA A 216 -12.18 1.33 23.21
N LYS A 217 -12.38 1.82 22.00
CA LYS A 217 -13.14 1.12 20.96
C LYS A 217 -12.46 -0.18 20.52
N GLN A 218 -11.12 -0.17 20.42
CA GLN A 218 -10.34 -1.36 20.08
C GLN A 218 -10.50 -2.47 21.13
N ALA A 219 -10.41 -2.11 22.42
CA ALA A 219 -10.61 -3.06 23.52
C ALA A 219 -12.05 -3.59 23.55
N GLU A 220 -13.04 -2.74 23.32
CA GLU A 220 -14.46 -3.13 23.24
C GLU A 220 -14.70 -4.09 22.06
N ALA A 221 -14.17 -3.79 20.87
CA ALA A 221 -14.29 -4.65 19.70
C ALA A 221 -13.68 -6.04 19.95
N ALA A 222 -12.47 -6.10 20.50
CA ALA A 222 -11.82 -7.36 20.84
C ALA A 222 -12.64 -8.15 21.88
N ALA A 223 -13.11 -7.50 22.96
CA ALA A 223 -13.94 -8.14 23.98
C ALA A 223 -15.25 -8.70 23.43
N ASN A 224 -15.89 -7.98 22.52
CA ASN A 224 -17.14 -8.41 21.87
C ASN A 224 -16.93 -9.63 20.95
N LEU A 225 -15.81 -9.66 20.20
CA LEU A 225 -15.42 -10.81 19.38
C LEU A 225 -15.16 -12.06 20.24
N LEU A 226 -14.39 -11.91 21.31
CA LEU A 226 -14.08 -12.99 22.25
C LEU A 226 -15.36 -13.57 22.89
N LYS A 227 -16.33 -12.73 23.29
CA LYS A 227 -17.64 -13.16 23.82
C LYS A 227 -18.46 -13.95 22.80
N GLN A 228 -18.25 -13.75 21.50
CA GLN A 228 -18.89 -14.50 20.42
C GLN A 228 -18.19 -15.84 20.13
N GLY A 229 -17.15 -16.17 20.88
CA GLY A 229 -16.37 -17.41 20.73
C GLY A 229 -15.33 -17.35 19.63
N VAL A 230 -14.91 -16.15 19.22
CA VAL A 230 -13.72 -15.95 18.38
C VAL A 230 -12.50 -16.33 19.21
N ASP A 231 -11.60 -17.12 18.63
CA ASP A 231 -10.39 -17.61 19.28
C ASP A 231 -9.06 -17.20 18.61
N VAL A 232 -9.15 -16.52 17.47
CA VAL A 232 -8.02 -15.86 16.81
C VAL A 232 -8.45 -14.46 16.37
N ILE A 233 -7.73 -13.42 16.78
CA ILE A 233 -8.04 -12.04 16.39
C ILE A 233 -6.86 -11.41 15.66
N THR A 234 -7.16 -10.73 14.57
CA THR A 234 -6.27 -9.81 13.84
C THR A 234 -6.88 -8.42 13.73
N GLN A 235 -6.16 -7.49 13.11
CA GLN A 235 -6.61 -6.11 13.02
C GLN A 235 -6.00 -5.38 11.82
N HIS A 236 -6.66 -4.28 11.40
CA HIS A 236 -6.09 -3.22 10.58
C HIS A 236 -6.36 -1.90 11.31
N GLN A 237 -5.49 -1.60 12.25
CA GLN A 237 -5.55 -0.47 13.17
C GLN A 237 -4.15 0.11 13.35
N ASP A 238 -4.06 1.36 13.77
CA ASP A 238 -2.89 1.87 14.50
C ASP A 238 -3.04 1.54 15.98
N CYS A 239 -2.04 1.81 16.81
CA CYS A 239 -2.05 1.49 18.24
C CYS A 239 -2.36 0.00 18.52
N THR A 240 -1.75 -0.89 17.74
CA THR A 240 -2.11 -2.31 17.66
C THR A 240 -2.02 -3.05 18.98
N ALA A 241 -1.22 -2.54 19.94
CA ALA A 241 -0.99 -3.16 21.23
C ALA A 241 -2.28 -3.42 22.03
N THR A 242 -3.33 -2.61 21.85
CA THR A 242 -4.59 -2.72 22.60
C THR A 242 -5.31 -4.03 22.29
N VAL A 243 -5.55 -4.30 21.01
CA VAL A 243 -6.22 -5.55 20.56
C VAL A 243 -5.38 -6.76 20.93
N ILE A 244 -4.06 -6.70 20.69
CA ILE A 244 -3.12 -7.80 20.98
C ILE A 244 -3.13 -8.16 22.46
N LYS A 245 -2.99 -7.17 23.35
CA LYS A 245 -3.00 -7.39 24.81
C LYS A 245 -4.35 -7.94 25.30
N ALA A 246 -5.47 -7.44 24.77
CA ALA A 246 -6.79 -7.94 25.14
C ALA A 246 -6.98 -9.40 24.72
N THR A 247 -6.50 -9.78 23.54
CA THR A 247 -6.56 -11.15 23.00
C THR A 247 -5.67 -12.10 23.82
N GLU A 248 -4.42 -11.71 24.09
CA GLU A 248 -3.47 -12.48 24.91
C GLU A 248 -4.01 -12.70 26.34
N ALA A 249 -4.56 -11.65 26.97
CA ALA A 249 -5.13 -11.73 28.32
C ALA A 249 -6.33 -12.70 28.41
N ALA A 250 -7.08 -12.87 27.32
CA ALA A 250 -8.17 -13.82 27.22
C ALA A 250 -7.72 -15.25 26.89
N GLY A 251 -6.43 -15.49 26.67
CA GLY A 251 -5.90 -16.79 26.27
C GLY A 251 -6.24 -17.18 24.83
N ALA A 252 -6.66 -16.23 24.01
CA ALA A 252 -6.89 -16.40 22.58
C ALA A 252 -5.61 -16.10 21.77
N MET A 253 -5.63 -16.50 20.50
CA MET A 253 -4.48 -16.31 19.61
C MET A 253 -4.59 -14.99 18.84
N THR A 254 -3.44 -14.42 18.49
CA THR A 254 -3.39 -13.16 17.76
C THR A 254 -2.50 -13.25 16.52
N VAL A 255 -2.94 -12.55 15.48
CA VAL A 255 -2.16 -12.26 14.29
C VAL A 255 -1.86 -10.77 14.26
N GLY A 256 -0.57 -10.41 14.17
CA GLY A 256 -0.12 -9.02 14.19
C GLY A 256 -0.29 -8.31 12.85
N TYR A 257 -0.25 -6.97 12.92
CA TYR A 257 -0.36 -6.11 11.75
C TYR A 257 0.51 -4.87 11.92
N HIS A 258 1.15 -4.40 10.86
CA HIS A 258 2.05 -3.26 10.73
C HIS A 258 3.43 -3.41 11.38
N ALA A 259 3.54 -4.05 12.54
CA ALA A 259 4.79 -4.23 13.27
C ALA A 259 4.86 -5.60 13.95
N ASP A 260 6.07 -6.08 14.23
CA ASP A 260 6.26 -7.24 15.10
C ASP A 260 5.95 -6.84 16.54
N ALA A 261 4.87 -7.41 17.07
CA ALA A 261 4.41 -7.24 18.42
C ALA A 261 4.42 -8.56 19.23
N SER A 262 5.17 -9.56 18.76
CA SER A 262 5.28 -10.88 19.41
C SER A 262 5.69 -10.81 20.89
N GLY A 263 6.49 -9.79 21.24
CA GLY A 263 6.92 -9.56 22.63
C GLY A 263 5.79 -9.21 23.61
N ILE A 264 4.64 -8.74 23.13
CA ILE A 264 3.47 -8.42 23.97
C ILE A 264 2.37 -9.49 23.95
N ALA A 265 2.54 -10.53 23.13
CA ALA A 265 1.67 -11.69 23.09
C ALA A 265 2.48 -13.01 23.03
N PRO A 266 3.35 -13.29 24.01
CA PRO A 266 4.31 -14.38 23.91
C PRO A 266 3.68 -15.78 23.87
N LYS A 267 2.43 -15.94 24.28
CA LYS A 267 1.70 -17.23 24.28
C LYS A 267 0.76 -17.36 23.08
N GLY A 268 0.05 -16.30 22.73
CA GLY A 268 -0.99 -16.31 21.72
C GLY A 268 -0.53 -15.86 20.33
N TRP A 269 0.70 -15.37 20.18
CA TRP A 269 1.21 -14.93 18.90
C TRP A 269 1.31 -16.09 17.89
N LEU A 270 0.69 -15.95 16.74
CA LEU A 270 0.83 -16.87 15.62
C LEU A 270 1.90 -16.38 14.64
N THR A 271 1.67 -15.26 14.05
CA THR A 271 2.50 -14.53 13.10
C THR A 271 1.89 -13.14 12.90
N GLY A 272 2.29 -12.44 11.89
CA GLY A 272 1.71 -11.17 11.50
C GLY A 272 2.30 -10.68 10.19
N SER A 273 2.07 -9.43 9.90
CA SER A 273 2.71 -8.70 8.81
C SER A 273 3.29 -7.39 9.35
N GLN A 274 4.45 -7.01 8.85
CA GLN A 274 5.18 -5.84 9.32
C GLN A 274 5.82 -5.09 8.16
N TRP A 275 6.01 -3.79 8.33
CA TRP A 275 6.66 -2.96 7.34
C TRP A 275 8.17 -2.94 7.50
N ASN A 276 8.88 -3.09 6.42
CA ASN A 276 10.31 -2.82 6.28
C ASN A 276 10.50 -1.68 5.25
N TRP A 277 10.21 -0.46 5.68
CA TRP A 277 10.25 0.72 4.81
C TRP A 277 11.66 1.19 4.46
N GLY A 278 12.66 0.86 5.27
CA GLY A 278 14.02 1.40 5.15
C GLY A 278 14.61 1.32 3.74
N PRO A 279 14.62 0.15 3.07
CA PRO A 279 15.13 0.01 1.71
C PRO A 279 14.39 0.88 0.68
N LEU A 280 13.04 0.87 0.72
CA LEU A 280 12.22 1.64 -0.23
C LEU A 280 12.36 3.15 -0.02
N TYR A 281 12.30 3.63 1.23
CA TYR A 281 12.54 5.05 1.54
C TYR A 281 13.92 5.49 1.08
N SER A 282 14.95 4.68 1.34
CA SER A 282 16.32 4.97 0.93
C SER A 282 16.47 5.04 -0.59
N ASP A 283 15.77 4.20 -1.35
CA ASP A 283 15.82 4.23 -2.81
C ASP A 283 15.10 5.47 -3.39
N ILE A 284 13.96 5.85 -2.81
CA ILE A 284 13.27 7.11 -3.15
C ILE A 284 14.15 8.32 -2.86
N VAL A 285 14.76 8.37 -1.66
CA VAL A 285 15.67 9.47 -1.26
C VAL A 285 16.87 9.55 -2.20
N ARG A 286 17.51 8.41 -2.53
CA ARG A 286 18.63 8.35 -3.47
C ARG A 286 18.25 8.90 -4.84
N THR A 287 17.07 8.50 -5.35
CA THR A 287 16.55 8.94 -6.64
C THR A 287 16.31 10.46 -6.65
N ALA A 288 15.75 11.00 -5.57
CA ALA A 288 15.50 12.44 -5.43
C ALA A 288 16.82 13.23 -5.30
N LEU A 289 17.74 12.80 -4.43
CA LEU A 289 19.06 13.46 -4.26
C LEU A 289 19.88 13.50 -5.55
N ALA A 290 19.77 12.48 -6.39
CA ALA A 290 20.40 12.45 -7.71
C ALA A 290 19.74 13.42 -8.72
N GLY A 291 18.57 13.99 -8.42
CA GLY A 291 17.80 14.83 -9.33
C GLY A 291 17.12 14.06 -10.45
N THR A 292 16.89 12.75 -10.26
CA THR A 292 16.29 11.84 -11.26
C THR A 292 14.89 11.39 -10.87
N PHE A 293 14.23 12.09 -9.95
CA PHE A 293 12.89 11.71 -9.47
C PHE A 293 11.83 11.85 -10.58
N THR A 294 11.83 12.99 -11.28
CA THR A 294 10.88 13.22 -12.38
C THR A 294 11.05 12.18 -13.48
N GLY A 295 9.96 11.51 -13.85
CA GLY A 295 9.95 10.43 -14.83
C GLY A 295 10.50 9.09 -14.31
N SER A 296 10.89 8.98 -13.03
CA SER A 296 11.25 7.70 -12.42
C SER A 296 10.02 6.87 -12.08
N LYS A 297 10.24 5.60 -11.70
CA LYS A 297 9.16 4.72 -11.19
C LYS A 297 8.42 5.30 -9.97
N TYR A 298 9.05 6.22 -9.23
CA TYR A 298 8.47 6.86 -8.05
C TYR A 298 7.66 8.12 -8.36
N ASN A 299 7.81 8.69 -9.57
CA ASN A 299 6.96 9.78 -10.07
C ASN A 299 5.66 9.22 -10.69
N ALA A 300 5.02 8.31 -9.96
CA ALA A 300 3.81 7.59 -10.35
C ALA A 300 3.15 7.01 -9.10
N ASN A 301 2.11 6.21 -9.27
CA ASN A 301 1.58 5.34 -8.23
C ASN A 301 2.44 4.06 -8.14
N PHE A 302 3.58 4.14 -7.45
CA PHE A 302 4.48 2.99 -7.33
C PHE A 302 3.90 1.94 -6.38
N ARG A 303 3.73 0.73 -6.88
CA ARG A 303 3.23 -0.42 -6.13
C ARG A 303 4.15 -1.60 -6.33
N VAL A 304 4.44 -2.29 -5.24
CA VAL A 304 5.33 -3.45 -5.24
C VAL A 304 4.79 -4.57 -4.35
N GLY A 305 4.79 -5.78 -4.88
CA GLY A 305 4.38 -6.99 -4.20
C GLY A 305 5.22 -8.18 -4.65
N TYR A 306 4.90 -9.39 -4.22
CA TYR A 306 5.68 -10.60 -4.52
C TYR A 306 5.82 -10.89 -6.02
N ARG A 307 4.87 -10.42 -6.84
CA ARG A 307 4.92 -10.56 -8.30
C ARG A 307 5.85 -9.57 -9.00
N THR A 308 6.13 -8.44 -8.39
CA THR A 308 6.81 -7.30 -9.03
C THR A 308 8.14 -6.95 -8.39
N GLY A 309 8.45 -7.49 -7.23
CA GLY A 309 9.71 -7.22 -6.54
C GLY A 309 9.68 -7.55 -5.05
N ASP A 310 10.47 -6.80 -4.30
CA ASP A 310 10.56 -6.95 -2.85
C ASP A 310 9.45 -6.13 -2.17
N ASN A 311 8.39 -6.83 -1.79
CA ASN A 311 7.29 -6.23 -1.02
C ASN A 311 7.84 -5.71 0.33
N PRO A 312 7.71 -4.41 0.64
CA PRO A 312 8.12 -3.89 1.94
C PRO A 312 7.22 -4.35 3.09
N PHE A 313 6.04 -4.90 2.78
CA PHE A 313 5.18 -5.53 3.76
C PHE A 313 5.50 -7.01 3.82
N VAL A 314 6.16 -7.42 4.90
CA VAL A 314 6.73 -8.76 5.06
C VAL A 314 6.02 -9.51 6.17
N GLN A 315 6.10 -10.83 6.14
CA GLN A 315 5.59 -11.67 7.22
C GLN A 315 6.45 -11.51 8.47
N SER A 316 5.80 -11.35 9.63
CA SER A 316 6.47 -11.35 10.93
C SER A 316 6.91 -12.77 11.33
N PRO A 317 7.87 -12.90 12.25
CA PRO A 317 8.28 -14.20 12.78
C PRO A 317 7.10 -15.01 13.33
N TYR A 318 7.20 -16.33 13.22
CA TYR A 318 6.20 -17.24 13.79
C TYR A 318 6.31 -17.32 15.31
N GLY A 319 5.16 -17.37 15.95
CA GLY A 319 5.04 -17.65 17.37
C GLY A 319 5.05 -19.16 17.69
N PRO A 320 5.06 -19.50 19.00
CA PRO A 320 5.21 -20.88 19.45
C PRO A 320 4.04 -21.80 19.07
N GLY A 321 2.86 -21.25 18.76
CA GLY A 321 1.66 -22.02 18.37
C GLY A 321 1.63 -22.47 16.91
N VAL A 322 2.61 -22.09 16.09
CA VAL A 322 2.63 -22.42 14.66
C VAL A 322 3.57 -23.61 14.42
N ASP A 323 2.99 -24.75 14.02
CA ASP A 323 3.73 -25.96 13.72
C ASP A 323 4.45 -25.93 12.36
N GLU A 324 5.35 -26.88 12.14
CA GLU A 324 6.16 -26.98 10.91
C GLU A 324 5.29 -27.29 9.66
N GLU A 325 4.15 -27.95 9.82
CA GLU A 325 3.23 -28.20 8.71
C GLU A 325 2.61 -26.89 8.24
N THR A 326 2.14 -26.06 9.16
CA THR A 326 1.58 -24.74 8.88
C THR A 326 2.62 -23.84 8.21
N LYS A 327 3.88 -23.82 8.70
CA LYS A 327 4.96 -23.04 8.08
C LYS A 327 5.18 -23.45 6.63
N LYS A 328 5.22 -24.76 6.32
CA LYS A 328 5.35 -25.27 4.96
C LYS A 328 4.18 -24.86 4.05
N LEU A 329 2.94 -24.85 4.57
CA LEU A 329 1.78 -24.39 3.82
C LEU A 329 1.88 -22.90 3.49
N VAL A 330 2.31 -22.07 4.44
CA VAL A 330 2.52 -20.65 4.25
C VAL A 330 3.63 -20.40 3.22
N ASP A 331 4.77 -21.08 3.33
CA ASP A 331 5.89 -20.94 2.39
C ASP A 331 5.48 -21.32 0.97
N ALA A 332 4.76 -22.45 0.81
CA ALA A 332 4.24 -22.88 -0.48
C ALA A 332 3.23 -21.86 -1.05
N ALA A 333 2.40 -21.27 -0.20
CA ALA A 333 1.49 -20.20 -0.62
C ALA A 333 2.24 -18.95 -1.06
N LYS A 334 3.27 -18.53 -0.32
CA LYS A 334 4.12 -17.40 -0.68
C LYS A 334 4.77 -17.57 -2.05
N GLU A 335 5.31 -18.76 -2.33
CA GLU A 335 5.89 -19.04 -3.65
C GLU A 335 4.83 -18.98 -4.77
N ARG A 336 3.60 -19.47 -4.53
CA ARG A 336 2.50 -19.33 -5.51
C ARG A 336 2.16 -17.87 -5.79
N LEU A 337 2.20 -16.99 -4.78
CA LEU A 337 1.88 -15.58 -4.92
C LEU A 337 2.89 -14.81 -5.80
N ARG A 338 4.07 -15.36 -6.08
CA ARG A 338 5.00 -14.79 -7.08
C ARG A 338 4.43 -14.79 -8.50
N ASN A 339 3.48 -15.66 -8.80
CA ASN A 339 2.86 -15.80 -10.12
C ASN A 339 1.32 -15.71 -10.08
N SER A 340 0.74 -15.39 -8.91
CA SER A 340 -0.69 -15.36 -8.69
C SER A 340 -1.07 -14.25 -7.71
N SER A 341 -2.32 -14.23 -7.28
CA SER A 341 -2.87 -13.30 -6.29
C SER A 341 -3.70 -14.07 -5.26
N PRO A 342 -3.83 -13.60 -4.01
CA PRO A 342 -4.87 -14.07 -3.11
C PRO A 342 -6.28 -14.02 -3.70
N PHE A 343 -6.50 -13.06 -4.60
CA PHE A 343 -7.77 -12.84 -5.31
C PHE A 343 -7.84 -13.52 -6.68
N ALA A 344 -6.98 -14.51 -6.97
CA ALA A 344 -7.14 -15.31 -8.18
C ALA A 344 -8.49 -16.06 -8.16
N GLY A 345 -9.28 -15.89 -9.22
CA GLY A 345 -10.65 -16.41 -9.29
C GLY A 345 -10.76 -17.93 -9.30
N PRO A 346 -11.93 -18.46 -8.92
CA PRO A 346 -13.17 -17.72 -8.67
C PRO A 346 -13.23 -17.13 -7.25
N VAL A 347 -13.55 -15.86 -7.13
CA VAL A 347 -13.85 -15.20 -5.85
C VAL A 347 -15.32 -14.77 -5.82
N ARG A 348 -16.03 -15.11 -4.74
CA ARG A 348 -17.42 -14.74 -4.52
C ARG A 348 -17.54 -13.77 -3.36
N ASP A 349 -18.53 -12.87 -3.44
CA ASP A 349 -18.91 -12.03 -2.31
C ASP A 349 -19.84 -12.75 -1.33
N GLN A 350 -20.23 -12.06 -0.26
CA GLN A 350 -21.11 -12.58 0.80
C GLN A 350 -22.46 -13.08 0.28
N ASP A 351 -22.94 -12.55 -0.84
CA ASP A 351 -24.21 -12.94 -1.48
C ASP A 351 -24.04 -14.10 -2.49
N GLY A 352 -22.80 -14.61 -2.62
CA GLY A 352 -22.45 -15.69 -3.53
C GLY A 352 -22.24 -15.26 -4.99
N LYS A 353 -22.30 -13.95 -5.29
CA LYS A 353 -22.03 -13.41 -6.62
C LYS A 353 -20.55 -13.53 -6.94
N VAL A 354 -20.23 -14.03 -8.14
CA VAL A 354 -18.86 -14.08 -8.63
C VAL A 354 -18.35 -12.65 -8.91
N ARG A 355 -17.33 -12.23 -8.18
CA ARG A 355 -16.68 -10.92 -8.32
C ARG A 355 -15.40 -11.03 -9.16
N VAL A 356 -14.66 -12.13 -9.00
CA VAL A 356 -13.51 -12.47 -9.86
C VAL A 356 -13.80 -13.81 -10.52
N PRO A 357 -13.92 -13.86 -11.87
CA PRO A 357 -14.17 -15.11 -12.59
C PRO A 357 -13.01 -16.11 -12.46
N GLU A 358 -13.31 -17.39 -12.65
CA GLU A 358 -12.30 -18.46 -12.72
C GLU A 358 -11.23 -18.14 -13.78
N GLY A 359 -9.96 -18.43 -13.46
CA GLY A 359 -8.82 -18.17 -14.35
C GLY A 359 -8.40 -16.71 -14.46
N THR A 360 -9.05 -15.78 -13.75
CA THR A 360 -8.69 -14.37 -13.70
C THR A 360 -7.76 -14.08 -12.52
N VAL A 361 -6.68 -13.35 -12.77
CA VAL A 361 -5.79 -12.80 -11.72
C VAL A 361 -5.88 -11.29 -11.80
N PRO A 362 -6.58 -10.61 -10.88
CA PRO A 362 -6.75 -9.17 -10.91
C PRO A 362 -5.40 -8.45 -10.69
N ASP A 363 -5.26 -7.27 -11.28
CA ASP A 363 -4.15 -6.37 -11.02
C ASP A 363 -4.37 -5.58 -9.72
N TYR A 364 -3.34 -4.82 -9.31
CA TYR A 364 -3.38 -4.03 -8.10
C TYR A 364 -4.49 -2.97 -8.13
N GLU A 365 -4.66 -2.28 -9.26
CA GLU A 365 -5.67 -1.23 -9.39
C GLU A 365 -7.10 -1.76 -9.25
N THR A 366 -7.35 -2.98 -9.71
CA THR A 366 -8.64 -3.66 -9.55
C THR A 366 -8.87 -4.03 -8.08
N ILE A 367 -7.85 -4.54 -7.39
CA ILE A 367 -7.94 -4.91 -5.98
C ILE A 367 -8.14 -3.66 -5.12
N GLU A 368 -7.43 -2.58 -5.37
CA GLU A 368 -7.62 -1.30 -4.63
C GLU A 368 -8.98 -0.62 -4.83
N LYS A 369 -9.87 -1.22 -5.62
CA LYS A 369 -11.25 -0.76 -5.82
C LYS A 369 -12.29 -1.72 -5.23
N ILE A 370 -11.84 -2.72 -4.45
CA ILE A 370 -12.74 -3.66 -3.78
C ILE A 370 -13.64 -2.90 -2.81
N ASP A 371 -14.95 -3.11 -2.98
CA ASP A 371 -16.03 -2.48 -2.21
C ASP A 371 -17.02 -3.51 -1.61
N TYR A 372 -16.60 -4.76 -1.51
CA TYR A 372 -17.41 -5.87 -1.03
C TYR A 372 -16.58 -6.77 -0.11
N PHE A 373 -17.24 -7.52 0.76
CA PHE A 373 -16.63 -8.62 1.49
C PHE A 373 -16.79 -9.93 0.75
N VAL A 374 -15.76 -10.78 0.78
CA VAL A 374 -15.83 -12.14 0.23
C VAL A 374 -16.69 -13.06 1.07
N GLU A 375 -17.15 -14.14 0.45
CA GLU A 375 -17.84 -15.24 1.12
C GLU A 375 -17.01 -15.75 2.31
N GLY A 376 -17.64 -15.83 3.50
CA GLY A 376 -17.01 -16.22 4.76
C GLY A 376 -16.80 -15.07 5.72
N VAL A 377 -16.62 -13.84 5.23
CA VAL A 377 -16.60 -12.65 6.09
C VAL A 377 -18.00 -12.37 6.64
N VAL A 378 -18.09 -12.12 7.94
CA VAL A 378 -19.31 -11.74 8.66
C VAL A 378 -19.18 -10.30 9.11
N GLY A 379 -20.00 -9.44 8.56
CA GLY A 379 -19.99 -7.99 8.80
C GLY A 379 -20.77 -7.28 7.69
N SER A 380 -20.89 -5.97 7.79
CA SER A 380 -21.50 -5.15 6.75
C SER A 380 -20.67 -3.91 6.48
N LEU A 381 -20.53 -3.58 5.20
CA LEU A 381 -19.98 -2.29 4.80
C LEU A 381 -21.07 -1.22 4.88
N PRO A 382 -20.72 0.04 5.21
CA PRO A 382 -21.65 1.16 5.09
C PRO A 382 -22.21 1.20 3.66
N LYS A 383 -23.51 1.45 3.54
CA LYS A 383 -24.08 1.68 2.20
C LYS A 383 -23.57 3.03 1.70
N SER A 384 -22.94 3.00 0.53
CA SER A 384 -22.49 4.19 -0.23
C SER A 384 -23.67 5.07 -0.64
#